data_78e3d3c4e5d8784de8f53b8d19d5cf9f
#
_entry.id   78e3d3c4e5d8784de8f53b8d19d5cf9f
#
_cell.length_a   1.000
_cell.length_b   1.000
_cell.length_c   1.000
_cell.angle_alpha   90.00
_cell.angle_beta   90.00
_cell.angle_gamma   90.00
#
_symmetry.space_group_name_H-M   'P 1'
#
loop_
_entity.id
_entity.type
_entity.pdbx_description
1 polymer ?
#
loop_
_entity_poly.entity_id
_entity_poly.type
_entity_poly.pdbx_seq_one_letter_code
_entity_poly.pdbx_strand_id
1 'polypeptide(L)'
;MRKSVEQFDKPKERKPKSADEALQSLMRLCSRAEKSSGDALRLMRTWGVSETERVGVLRKLMEMRFIDDERYAEAYCREKVSVSGWGVRKIVQQLRLKGVSNDIIARVTATIDSESVSQYIESKLRRKLPSVKAKSE
;
A
#
# COMPACT_ATOMS: atom_id res chain seq x y z
N MET A 1 -16.86 17.45 34.27
CA MET A 1 -15.45 17.31 34.27
C MET A 1 -15.05 15.91 34.16
N ARG A 2 -15.40 15.13 35.11
CA ARG A 2 -15.01 13.77 35.10
C ARG A 2 -15.55 13.01 33.91
N LYS A 3 -16.75 13.36 33.48
CA LYS A 3 -17.33 12.76 32.30
C LYS A 3 -16.53 13.03 31.05
N SER A 4 -16.01 14.22 30.93
CA SER A 4 -15.21 14.57 29.78
C SER A 4 -13.97 13.72 29.71
N VAL A 5 -13.34 13.53 30.84
CA VAL A 5 -12.14 12.71 30.89
C VAL A 5 -12.45 11.28 30.53
N GLU A 6 -13.55 10.78 31.07
CA GLU A 6 -13.93 9.43 30.76
C GLU A 6 -14.24 9.22 29.30
N GLN A 7 -14.89 10.20 28.70
CA GLN A 7 -15.17 10.12 27.29
C GLN A 7 -13.90 10.14 26.45
N PHE A 8 -12.92 10.88 26.91
CA PHE A 8 -11.64 10.87 26.26
C PHE A 8 -11.00 9.51 26.33
N ASP A 9 -11.14 8.85 27.45
CA ASP A 9 -10.49 7.59 27.67
C ASP A 9 -11.24 6.43 27.06
N LYS A 10 -12.36 6.71 26.40
CA LYS A 10 -13.15 5.65 25.79
C LYS A 10 -13.31 5.86 24.31
N PRO A 11 -12.21 5.88 23.57
CA PRO A 11 -12.33 6.08 22.13
C PRO A 11 -12.92 4.88 21.40
N LYS A 12 -13.02 3.76 22.09
CA LYS A 12 -13.49 2.57 21.43
C LYS A 12 -14.99 2.46 21.37
N GLU A 13 -15.67 3.43 21.88
CA GLU A 13 -17.14 3.39 21.92
C GLU A 13 -17.77 3.62 20.57
N ARG A 14 -16.98 3.69 19.54
CA ARG A 14 -17.49 3.91 18.20
C ARG A 14 -18.34 2.74 17.76
N LYS A 15 -19.44 3.05 17.14
CA LYS A 15 -20.25 2.02 16.54
C LYS A 15 -19.53 1.40 15.35
N PRO A 16 -19.71 0.11 15.14
CA PRO A 16 -19.14 -0.50 13.93
C PRO A 16 -19.73 0.13 12.68
N LYS A 17 -18.93 0.23 11.64
CA LYS A 17 -19.43 0.71 10.38
C LYS A 17 -20.26 -0.36 9.71
N SER A 18 -21.31 0.07 9.02
CA SER A 18 -22.07 -0.85 8.18
C SER A 18 -21.27 -1.13 6.92
N ALA A 19 -21.74 -2.13 6.17
CA ALA A 19 -21.09 -2.45 4.89
C ALA A 19 -21.12 -1.25 3.96
N ASP A 20 -22.25 -0.55 3.91
CA ASP A 20 -22.35 0.62 3.04
C ASP A 20 -21.42 1.73 3.48
N GLU A 21 -21.32 1.97 4.77
CA GLU A 21 -20.42 2.99 5.27
C GLU A 21 -18.96 2.64 4.97
N ALA A 22 -18.62 1.37 5.11
CA ALA A 22 -17.28 0.92 4.81
C ALA A 22 -16.96 1.09 3.33
N LEU A 23 -17.92 0.74 2.48
CA LEU A 23 -17.74 0.89 1.04
C LEU A 23 -17.48 2.35 0.68
N GLN A 24 -18.31 3.25 1.21
CA GLN A 24 -18.14 4.67 0.92
C GLN A 24 -16.80 5.19 1.43
N SER A 25 -16.42 4.79 2.64
CA SER A 25 -15.16 5.22 3.20
C SER A 25 -13.98 4.74 2.36
N LEU A 26 -14.03 3.49 1.93
CA LEU A 26 -12.93 2.95 1.15
C LEU A 26 -12.86 3.56 -0.24
N MET A 27 -14.01 3.87 -0.82
CA MET A 27 -14.01 4.56 -2.12
C MET A 27 -13.28 5.91 -2.00
N ARG A 28 -13.54 6.63 -0.93
CA ARG A 28 -12.85 7.91 -0.71
C ARG A 28 -11.37 7.73 -0.49
N LEU A 29 -10.99 6.73 0.30
CA LEU A 29 -9.58 6.48 0.56
C LEU A 29 -8.83 6.05 -0.70
N CYS A 30 -9.48 5.20 -1.49
CA CYS A 30 -8.86 4.72 -2.73
C CYS A 30 -8.69 5.82 -3.76
N SER A 31 -9.53 6.85 -3.69
CA SER A 31 -9.39 7.96 -4.63
C SER A 31 -8.22 8.86 -4.28
N ARG A 32 -7.70 8.75 -3.07
CA ARG A 32 -6.54 9.52 -2.65
C ARG A 32 -5.22 8.80 -2.87
N ALA A 33 -5.24 7.49 -2.71
CA ALA A 33 -4.03 6.70 -2.86
C ALA A 33 -4.42 5.26 -3.11
N GLU A 34 -3.57 4.53 -3.81
CA GLU A 34 -3.81 3.11 -4.04
C GLU A 34 -3.86 2.35 -2.74
N LYS A 35 -4.79 1.42 -2.67
CA LYS A 35 -4.92 0.54 -1.52
C LYS A 35 -4.94 -0.90 -2.01
N SER A 36 -4.28 -1.78 -1.28
CA SER A 36 -4.34 -3.20 -1.60
C SER A 36 -5.58 -3.82 -0.98
N SER A 37 -5.92 -5.02 -1.44
CA SER A 37 -7.04 -5.75 -0.86
C SER A 37 -6.81 -6.01 0.62
N GLY A 38 -5.57 -6.33 1.00
CA GLY A 38 -5.22 -6.54 2.40
C GLY A 38 -5.37 -5.29 3.24
N ASP A 39 -5.03 -4.13 2.68
CA ASP A 39 -5.23 -2.86 3.37
C ASP A 39 -6.72 -2.64 3.65
N ALA A 40 -7.56 -2.88 2.65
CA ALA A 40 -8.99 -2.68 2.79
C ALA A 40 -9.58 -3.62 3.85
N LEU A 41 -9.17 -4.88 3.82
CA LEU A 41 -9.68 -5.84 4.81
C LEU A 41 -9.25 -5.45 6.22
N ARG A 42 -8.03 -4.97 6.37
CA ARG A 42 -7.52 -4.57 7.66
C ARG A 42 -8.30 -3.37 8.20
N LEU A 43 -8.55 -2.38 7.33
CA LEU A 43 -9.32 -1.22 7.73
C LEU A 43 -10.74 -1.61 8.14
N MET A 44 -11.37 -2.46 7.34
CA MET A 44 -12.74 -2.89 7.67
C MET A 44 -12.81 -3.67 8.96
N ARG A 45 -11.78 -4.45 9.24
CA ARG A 45 -11.72 -5.15 10.52
C ARG A 45 -11.64 -4.15 11.67
N THR A 46 -10.81 -3.15 11.52
CA THR A 46 -10.69 -2.09 12.52
C THR A 46 -12.02 -1.37 12.73
N TRP A 47 -12.77 -1.20 11.66
CA TRP A 47 -14.06 -0.50 11.72
C TRP A 47 -15.19 -1.40 12.23
N GLY A 48 -14.93 -2.65 12.51
CA GLY A 48 -15.93 -3.54 13.06
C GLY A 48 -16.86 -4.15 12.04
N VAL A 49 -16.51 -4.13 10.76
CA VAL A 49 -17.33 -4.76 9.73
C VAL A 49 -17.20 -6.27 9.85
N SER A 50 -18.32 -6.99 9.79
CA SER A 50 -18.30 -8.43 9.93
C SER A 50 -17.55 -9.09 8.79
N GLU A 51 -17.07 -10.29 9.04
CA GLU A 51 -16.25 -11.00 8.06
C GLU A 51 -17.00 -11.20 6.75
N THR A 52 -18.25 -11.61 6.84
CA THR A 52 -19.05 -11.83 5.64
C THR A 52 -19.21 -10.56 4.84
N GLU A 53 -19.47 -9.47 5.54
CA GLU A 53 -19.66 -8.18 4.87
C GLU A 53 -18.36 -7.65 4.28
N ARG A 54 -17.25 -7.92 4.94
CA ARG A 54 -15.95 -7.48 4.41
C ARG A 54 -15.70 -8.07 3.03
N VAL A 55 -16.01 -9.34 2.87
CA VAL A 55 -15.80 -10.01 1.59
C VAL A 55 -16.65 -9.36 0.50
N GLY A 56 -17.90 -9.06 0.82
CA GLY A 56 -18.80 -8.44 -0.15
C GLY A 56 -18.37 -7.04 -0.55
N VAL A 57 -17.94 -6.25 0.43
CA VAL A 57 -17.48 -4.90 0.16
C VAL A 57 -16.21 -4.93 -0.71
N LEU A 58 -15.29 -5.81 -0.37
CA LEU A 58 -14.07 -5.94 -1.15
C LEU A 58 -14.36 -6.32 -2.59
N ARG A 59 -15.29 -7.26 -2.78
CA ARG A 59 -15.64 -7.67 -4.13
C ARG A 59 -16.17 -6.50 -4.94
N LYS A 60 -17.03 -5.68 -4.34
CA LYS A 60 -17.56 -4.52 -5.04
C LYS A 60 -16.45 -3.54 -5.42
N LEU A 61 -15.54 -3.30 -4.49
CA LEU A 61 -14.43 -2.38 -4.77
C LEU A 61 -13.56 -2.89 -5.90
N MET A 62 -13.37 -4.20 -5.96
CA MET A 62 -12.57 -4.78 -7.04
C MET A 62 -13.31 -4.73 -8.36
N GLU A 63 -14.61 -5.00 -8.35
CA GLU A 63 -15.41 -4.94 -9.55
C GLU A 63 -15.46 -3.53 -10.12
N MET A 64 -15.53 -2.55 -9.26
CA MET A 64 -15.54 -1.14 -9.65
C MET A 64 -14.15 -0.57 -9.89
N ARG A 65 -13.13 -1.40 -9.74
CA ARG A 65 -11.75 -1.02 -9.99
C ARG A 65 -11.19 0.02 -9.02
N PHE A 66 -11.82 0.20 -7.89
CA PHE A 66 -11.23 1.01 -6.83
C PHE A 66 -10.04 0.30 -6.21
N ILE A 67 -10.07 -1.03 -6.17
CA ILE A 67 -8.97 -1.83 -5.68
C ILE A 67 -8.56 -2.79 -6.78
N ASP A 68 -7.27 -2.80 -7.07
CA ASP A 68 -6.67 -3.67 -8.07
C ASP A 68 -5.27 -3.97 -7.58
N ASP A 69 -5.09 -5.18 -7.06
CA ASP A 69 -3.82 -5.53 -6.41
C ASP A 69 -2.65 -5.52 -7.39
N GLU A 70 -2.90 -5.83 -8.66
CA GLU A 70 -1.82 -5.76 -9.62
C GLU A 70 -1.40 -4.33 -9.87
N ARG A 71 -2.36 -3.43 -10.02
CA ARG A 71 -2.06 -2.01 -10.17
C ARG A 71 -1.35 -1.47 -8.93
N TYR A 72 -1.82 -1.89 -7.75
CA TYR A 72 -1.18 -1.50 -6.50
C TYR A 72 0.27 -1.96 -6.46
N ALA A 73 0.50 -3.22 -6.82
CA ALA A 73 1.83 -3.79 -6.75
C ALA A 73 2.78 -3.16 -7.76
N GLU A 74 2.27 -2.84 -8.95
CA GLU A 74 3.09 -2.17 -9.95
C GLU A 74 3.55 -0.79 -9.48
N ALA A 75 2.62 -0.03 -8.92
CA ALA A 75 2.95 1.30 -8.42
C ALA A 75 3.92 1.19 -7.24
N TYR A 76 3.70 0.22 -6.38
CA TYR A 76 4.56 -0.01 -5.24
C TYR A 76 5.98 -0.32 -5.67
N CYS A 77 6.11 -1.22 -6.65
CA CYS A 77 7.44 -1.60 -7.15
C CYS A 77 8.16 -0.40 -7.76
N ARG A 78 7.45 0.37 -8.58
CA ARG A 78 8.07 1.53 -9.22
C ARG A 78 8.61 2.49 -8.18
N GLU A 79 7.83 2.77 -7.17
CA GLU A 79 8.24 3.73 -6.16
C GLU A 79 9.39 3.19 -5.32
N LYS A 80 9.30 1.93 -4.90
CA LYS A 80 10.32 1.39 -4.01
C LYS A 80 11.65 1.19 -4.72
N VAL A 81 11.62 0.88 -5.99
CA VAL A 81 12.86 0.76 -6.76
C VAL A 81 13.44 2.13 -7.06
N SER A 82 12.63 3.03 -7.60
CA SER A 82 13.17 4.29 -8.11
C SER A 82 13.38 5.33 -7.01
N VAL A 83 12.58 5.33 -5.97
CA VAL A 83 12.70 6.33 -4.91
C VAL A 83 13.47 5.79 -3.72
N SER A 84 13.14 4.58 -3.29
CA SER A 84 13.71 4.02 -2.07
C SER A 84 14.89 3.10 -2.32
N GLY A 85 15.05 2.61 -3.54
CA GLY A 85 16.18 1.75 -3.87
C GLY A 85 16.11 0.35 -3.29
N TRP A 86 14.89 -0.14 -3.05
CA TRP A 86 14.72 -1.47 -2.49
C TRP A 86 15.02 -2.54 -3.51
N GLY A 87 15.56 -3.66 -3.04
CA GLY A 87 15.72 -4.84 -3.87
C GLY A 87 14.42 -5.65 -3.94
N VAL A 88 14.42 -6.62 -4.84
CA VAL A 88 13.22 -7.42 -5.11
C VAL A 88 12.76 -8.17 -3.86
N ARG A 89 13.71 -8.74 -3.10
CA ARG A 89 13.35 -9.53 -1.94
C ARG A 89 12.54 -8.73 -0.94
N LYS A 90 12.96 -7.50 -0.67
CA LYS A 90 12.26 -6.67 0.29
C LYS A 90 10.88 -6.29 -0.23
N ILE A 91 10.78 -6.01 -1.51
CA ILE A 91 9.51 -5.67 -2.14
C ILE A 91 8.54 -6.85 -2.03
N VAL A 92 9.01 -8.05 -2.34
CA VAL A 92 8.18 -9.25 -2.25
C VAL A 92 7.65 -9.42 -0.83
N GLN A 93 8.53 -9.27 0.14
CA GLN A 93 8.14 -9.44 1.52
C GLN A 93 7.07 -8.44 1.93
N GLN A 94 7.24 -7.19 1.54
CA GLN A 94 6.28 -6.16 1.91
C GLN A 94 4.95 -6.33 1.18
N LEU A 95 4.98 -6.74 -0.08
CA LEU A 95 3.74 -6.95 -0.81
C LEU A 95 2.94 -8.10 -0.23
N ARG A 96 3.61 -9.14 0.26
CA ARG A 96 2.92 -10.21 0.96
C ARG A 96 2.22 -9.70 2.20
N LEU A 97 2.87 -8.84 2.95
CA LEU A 97 2.25 -8.24 4.13
C LEU A 97 1.05 -7.38 3.78
N LYS A 98 1.03 -6.83 2.58
CA LYS A 98 -0.12 -6.05 2.11
C LYS A 98 -1.23 -6.92 1.56
N GLY A 99 -1.07 -8.22 1.58
CA GLY A 99 -2.12 -9.13 1.14
C GLY A 99 -2.17 -9.37 -0.34
N VAL A 100 -1.12 -9.00 -1.06
CA VAL A 100 -1.07 -9.25 -2.50
C VAL A 100 -0.71 -10.71 -2.73
N SER A 101 -1.37 -11.36 -3.69
CA SER A 101 -1.16 -12.78 -3.94
C SER A 101 0.21 -13.03 -4.54
N ASN A 102 0.71 -14.26 -4.34
CA ASN A 102 2.01 -14.62 -4.87
C ASN A 102 2.06 -14.56 -6.39
N ASP A 103 0.95 -14.88 -7.05
CA ASP A 103 0.89 -14.80 -8.51
C ASP A 103 1.12 -13.39 -9.00
N ILE A 104 0.45 -12.44 -8.38
CA ILE A 104 0.61 -11.05 -8.75
C ILE A 104 2.02 -10.58 -8.45
N ILE A 105 2.53 -10.94 -7.27
CA ILE A 105 3.88 -10.55 -6.89
C ILE A 105 4.89 -11.06 -7.91
N ALA A 106 4.75 -12.30 -8.33
CA ALA A 106 5.69 -12.87 -9.30
C ALA A 106 5.63 -12.12 -10.63
N ARG A 107 4.42 -11.81 -11.09
CA ARG A 107 4.29 -11.10 -12.37
C ARG A 107 4.89 -9.71 -12.30
N VAL A 108 4.58 -9.00 -11.23
CA VAL A 108 5.00 -7.61 -11.11
C VAL A 108 6.50 -7.49 -10.89
N THR A 109 7.06 -8.35 -10.04
CA THR A 109 8.50 -8.29 -9.77
C THR A 109 9.32 -8.75 -10.96
N ALA A 110 8.74 -9.58 -11.82
CA ALA A 110 9.45 -9.98 -13.04
C ALA A 110 9.68 -8.80 -13.98
N THR A 111 8.88 -7.75 -13.84
CA THR A 111 9.06 -6.56 -14.67
C THR A 111 10.10 -5.59 -14.10
N ILE A 112 10.59 -5.84 -12.90
CA ILE A 112 11.66 -5.05 -12.34
C ILE A 112 12.94 -5.53 -13.00
N ASP A 113 13.38 -4.81 -14.00
CA ASP A 113 14.56 -5.23 -14.70
C ASP A 113 15.81 -4.72 -13.98
N SER A 114 16.92 -5.38 -14.28
CA SER A 114 18.17 -5.02 -13.65
C SER A 114 18.63 -3.63 -14.09
N GLU A 115 18.16 -3.18 -15.23
CA GLU A 115 18.53 -1.87 -15.73
C GLU A 115 17.96 -0.76 -14.86
N SER A 116 16.70 -0.89 -14.46
CA SER A 116 16.10 0.10 -13.57
C SER A 116 16.83 0.19 -12.25
N VAL A 117 17.20 -0.97 -11.71
CA VAL A 117 17.95 -1.01 -10.46
C VAL A 117 19.31 -0.39 -10.65
N SER A 118 19.97 -0.72 -11.76
CA SER A 118 21.28 -0.16 -12.06
C SER A 118 21.24 1.35 -12.19
N GLN A 119 20.21 1.86 -12.86
CA GLN A 119 20.07 3.30 -13.01
C GLN A 119 19.89 3.98 -11.67
N TYR A 120 19.13 3.36 -10.77
CA TYR A 120 18.98 3.90 -9.44
C TYR A 120 20.30 3.96 -8.70
N ILE A 121 21.05 2.87 -8.73
CA ILE A 121 22.33 2.79 -8.06
C ILE A 121 23.29 3.83 -8.64
N GLU A 122 23.31 3.94 -9.94
CA GLU A 122 24.18 4.89 -10.61
C GLU A 122 23.84 6.32 -10.20
N SER A 123 22.55 6.61 -10.14
CA SER A 123 22.10 7.93 -9.74
C SER A 123 22.52 8.25 -8.31
N LYS A 124 22.43 7.28 -7.43
CA LYS A 124 22.85 7.48 -6.04
C LYS A 124 24.34 7.69 -5.91
N LEU A 125 25.11 6.94 -6.68
CA LEU A 125 26.55 7.08 -6.66
C LEU A 125 26.97 8.44 -7.17
N ARG A 126 26.33 8.91 -8.22
CA ARG A 126 26.63 10.24 -8.76
C ARG A 126 26.39 11.32 -7.73
N ARG A 127 25.33 11.20 -6.98
CA ARG A 127 25.03 12.19 -5.95
C ARG A 127 26.07 12.17 -4.86
N LYS A 128 26.58 11.00 -4.55
CA LYS A 128 27.56 10.89 -3.48
C LYS A 128 28.93 11.34 -3.89
N LEU A 129 29.25 11.29 -5.17
CA LEU A 129 30.59 11.58 -5.65
C LEU A 129 30.61 12.71 -6.68
N PRO A 130 29.86 13.78 -6.48
CA PRO A 130 29.86 14.84 -7.50
C PRO A 130 31.18 15.56 -7.58
N SER A 131 31.84 15.77 -6.46
CA SER A 131 33.12 16.49 -6.47
C SER A 131 34.21 15.66 -7.11
N VAL A 132 34.20 14.36 -6.89
CA VAL A 132 35.15 13.49 -7.53
C VAL A 132 34.98 13.53 -9.05
N LYS A 133 33.73 13.49 -9.46
CA LYS A 133 33.43 13.53 -10.87
C LYS A 133 33.83 14.85 -11.49
N ALA A 134 33.57 15.92 -10.81
CA ALA A 134 33.97 17.24 -11.28
C ALA A 134 35.47 17.35 -11.43
N LYS A 135 36.21 16.77 -10.51
CA LYS A 135 37.66 16.85 -10.57
C LYS A 135 38.23 16.04 -11.70
N SER A 136 37.62 14.95 -12.04
CA SER A 136 38.15 14.11 -13.09
C SER A 136 37.95 14.74 -14.43
N GLU A 137 37.18 15.76 -14.54
CA GLU A 137 37.04 16.50 -15.75
C GLU A 137 38.04 17.62 -15.84
#